data_76764ee4ab8801dc0d145084fab5d493
#
_entry.id   76764ee4ab8801dc0d145084fab5d493
#
_cell.length_a   1.000
_cell.length_b   1.000
_cell.length_c   1.000
_cell.angle_alpha   90.00
_cell.angle_beta   90.00
_cell.angle_gamma   90.00
#
_symmetry.space_group_name_H-M   'P 1'
#
loop_
_entity.id
_entity.type
_entity.pdbx_description
1 polymer ?
#
loop_
_entity_poly.entity_id
_entity_poly.type
_entity_poly.pdbx_seq_one_letter_code
_entity_poly.pdbx_strand_id
1 'polypeptide(L)'
;IMQGKGCLCRDFPADEQLKRWKKMLSKAGYKEGEAVLRMKTDLSDKNPAVRDWVAFRIINECKHPLKNAKVWPLLNFNSAIDDHELKVTHIVRGIDLAVSDDRQRYLYGYLGWKYPETTYNGKLFVSGIKSTSEADKMIKSGELDGWDDPRLGTLMALKKRGFKPEAISKFIFELGLNKGDINVSFDNLAAYNKQIVDKTANRYFFVDNPVKIEVRDAPKLEIKQPLHPDDTKRGFRRFNTNGNFYIKDKLTILKMYRLIGLFNIRNGKYVSREYDEKMNANLIHWVPANDNLKA
;
A
#
# COMPACT_ATOMS: atom_id res chain seq x y z
N ILE A 1 26.38 -22.86 18.41
CA ILE A 1 25.31 -23.19 17.48
C ILE A 1 25.53 -22.52 16.12
N MET A 2 25.78 -21.21 16.05
CA MET A 2 26.10 -20.51 14.79
C MET A 2 27.29 -21.10 14.04
N GLN A 3 28.30 -21.64 14.77
CA GLN A 3 29.48 -22.30 14.23
C GLN A 3 29.31 -23.82 14.01
N GLY A 4 28.07 -24.33 14.05
CA GLY A 4 27.81 -25.78 13.93
C GLY A 4 28.14 -26.60 15.15
N LYS A 5 28.44 -25.97 16.30
CA LYS A 5 28.75 -26.67 17.56
C LYS A 5 27.57 -26.61 18.52
N GLY A 6 27.13 -27.76 19.03
CA GLY A 6 26.10 -27.87 20.07
C GLY A 6 26.54 -27.27 21.40
N CYS A 7 25.58 -26.83 22.22
CA CYS A 7 25.87 -26.56 23.63
C CYS A 7 25.81 -27.87 24.45
N LEU A 8 26.43 -27.86 25.62
CA LEU A 8 26.41 -29.02 26.53
C LEU A 8 24.99 -29.50 26.89
N CYS A 9 24.01 -28.55 26.90
CA CYS A 9 22.64 -28.87 27.23
C CYS A 9 21.88 -29.66 26.14
N ARG A 10 22.42 -29.70 24.92
CA ARG A 10 21.75 -30.32 23.76
C ARG A 10 21.59 -31.83 23.91
N ASP A 11 22.54 -32.44 24.55
CA ASP A 11 22.64 -33.89 24.63
C ASP A 11 22.24 -34.44 26.03
N PHE A 12 21.63 -33.64 26.87
CA PHE A 12 21.03 -34.12 28.11
C PHE A 12 19.88 -35.09 27.83
N PRO A 13 19.74 -36.13 28.69
CA PRO A 13 18.62 -37.06 28.61
C PRO A 13 17.26 -36.38 28.67
N ALA A 14 16.24 -37.01 28.12
CA ALA A 14 14.89 -36.43 28.00
C ALA A 14 14.28 -36.05 29.36
N ASP A 15 14.52 -36.85 30.39
CA ASP A 15 14.06 -36.60 31.76
C ASP A 15 14.68 -35.32 32.36
N GLU A 16 15.98 -35.09 32.11
CA GLU A 16 16.66 -33.88 32.53
C GLU A 16 16.15 -32.65 31.75
N GLN A 17 15.93 -32.79 30.44
CA GLN A 17 15.31 -31.73 29.65
C GLN A 17 13.91 -31.36 30.16
N LEU A 18 13.11 -32.36 30.53
CA LEU A 18 11.78 -32.13 31.07
C LEU A 18 11.81 -31.45 32.44
N LYS A 19 12.78 -31.83 33.33
CA LYS A 19 12.99 -31.15 34.62
C LYS A 19 13.31 -29.65 34.40
N ARG A 20 14.21 -29.36 33.45
CA ARG A 20 14.60 -27.99 33.11
C ARG A 20 13.43 -27.19 32.52
N TRP A 21 12.62 -27.82 31.67
CA TRP A 21 11.38 -27.19 31.15
C TRP A 21 10.39 -26.87 32.27
N LYS A 22 10.11 -27.82 33.17
CA LYS A 22 9.25 -27.57 34.33
C LYS A 22 9.78 -26.44 35.23
N LYS A 23 11.10 -26.41 35.44
CA LYS A 23 11.75 -25.32 36.16
C LYS A 23 11.58 -23.96 35.43
N MET A 24 11.70 -23.94 34.10
CA MET A 24 11.51 -22.74 33.32
C MET A 24 10.08 -22.16 33.45
N LEU A 25 9.06 -23.04 33.54
CA LEU A 25 7.66 -22.67 33.73
C LEU A 25 7.33 -22.22 35.16
N SER A 26 8.09 -22.61 36.16
CA SER A 26 7.81 -22.33 37.56
C SER A 26 8.09 -20.85 37.91
N LYS A 27 7.32 -20.30 38.89
CA LYS A 27 7.51 -18.92 39.36
C LYS A 27 8.93 -18.66 39.92
N ALA A 28 9.45 -19.60 40.70
CA ALA A 28 10.80 -19.56 41.30
C ALA A 28 11.92 -20.10 40.41
N GLY A 29 11.61 -20.34 39.11
CA GLY A 29 12.57 -20.91 38.17
C GLY A 29 13.56 -19.89 37.59
N TYR A 30 14.01 -20.15 36.37
CA TYR A 30 14.97 -19.28 35.70
C TYR A 30 14.43 -17.84 35.49
N LYS A 31 15.34 -16.87 35.52
CA LYS A 31 15.04 -15.47 35.19
C LYS A 31 15.15 -15.24 33.68
N GLU A 32 14.66 -14.10 33.23
CA GLU A 32 14.83 -13.65 31.87
C GLU A 32 16.33 -13.56 31.52
N GLY A 33 16.71 -14.07 30.36
CA GLY A 33 18.10 -14.18 29.92
C GLY A 33 18.86 -15.44 30.40
N GLU A 34 18.38 -16.14 31.43
CA GLU A 34 19.06 -17.32 31.98
C GLU A 34 18.79 -18.62 31.19
N ALA A 35 17.61 -18.74 30.61
CA ALA A 35 17.22 -19.95 29.89
C ALA A 35 16.29 -19.64 28.69
N VAL A 36 16.44 -20.48 27.65
CA VAL A 36 15.55 -20.55 26.50
C VAL A 36 15.33 -22.03 26.14
N LEU A 37 14.16 -22.36 25.59
CA LEU A 37 13.94 -23.64 24.94
C LEU A 37 14.27 -23.53 23.46
N ARG A 38 15.08 -24.49 22.97
CA ARG A 38 15.45 -24.58 21.56
C ARG A 38 14.87 -25.84 20.92
N MET A 39 14.48 -25.72 19.66
CA MET A 39 14.23 -26.92 18.84
C MET A 39 15.56 -27.53 18.45
N LYS A 40 15.72 -28.85 18.69
CA LYS A 40 16.89 -29.61 18.25
C LYS A 40 16.78 -29.81 16.75
N THR A 41 17.73 -29.29 15.98
CA THR A 41 17.74 -29.38 14.50
C THR A 41 19.11 -29.88 14.02
N ASP A 42 19.33 -29.88 12.72
CA ASP A 42 20.65 -30.25 12.18
C ASP A 42 21.63 -29.07 12.35
N LEU A 43 22.72 -29.32 13.08
CA LEU A 43 23.79 -28.34 13.27
C LEU A 43 24.72 -28.22 12.06
N SER A 44 24.65 -29.13 11.09
CA SER A 44 25.37 -29.08 9.83
C SER A 44 24.62 -28.31 8.73
N ASP A 45 23.36 -27.90 8.99
CA ASP A 45 22.59 -27.15 8.04
C ASP A 45 23.37 -25.92 7.53
N LYS A 46 23.35 -25.71 6.21
CA LYS A 46 24.06 -24.58 5.57
C LYS A 46 23.57 -23.23 6.07
N ASN A 47 22.28 -23.12 6.45
CA ASN A 47 21.68 -21.91 7.00
C ASN A 47 21.82 -21.88 8.53
N PRO A 48 22.72 -21.09 9.13
CA PRO A 48 22.89 -21.04 10.58
C PRO A 48 21.62 -20.64 11.33
N ALA A 49 20.70 -19.94 10.69
CA ALA A 49 19.46 -19.46 11.30
C ALA A 49 18.45 -20.59 11.57
N VAL A 50 18.64 -21.76 10.95
CA VAL A 50 17.81 -22.95 11.17
C VAL A 50 18.36 -23.82 12.32
N ARG A 51 19.64 -23.69 12.65
CA ARG A 51 20.34 -24.53 13.64
C ARG A 51 19.83 -24.23 15.05
N ASP A 52 19.28 -25.25 15.71
CA ASP A 52 18.78 -25.20 17.09
C ASP A 52 18.12 -23.86 17.46
N TRP A 53 17.15 -23.44 16.65
CA TRP A 53 16.48 -22.14 16.81
C TRP A 53 15.65 -22.06 18.11
N VAL A 54 15.50 -20.87 18.66
CA VAL A 54 14.78 -20.62 19.91
C VAL A 54 13.27 -20.72 19.68
N ALA A 55 12.62 -21.65 20.40
CA ALA A 55 11.18 -21.86 20.35
C ALA A 55 10.43 -21.10 21.46
N PHE A 56 11.00 -21.05 22.68
CA PHE A 56 10.42 -20.33 23.82
C PHE A 56 11.48 -19.51 24.54
N ARG A 57 11.05 -18.39 25.09
CA ARG A 57 11.86 -17.55 25.97
C ARG A 57 11.09 -17.08 27.20
N ILE A 58 11.81 -16.65 28.22
CA ILE A 58 11.27 -16.02 29.41
C ILE A 58 11.15 -14.51 29.13
N ILE A 59 10.00 -13.93 29.48
CA ILE A 59 9.71 -12.49 29.41
C ILE A 59 9.04 -12.11 30.72
N ASN A 60 9.69 -11.30 31.52
CA ASN A 60 9.17 -10.94 32.85
C ASN A 60 7.98 -9.98 32.78
N GLU A 61 8.01 -9.05 31.82
CA GLU A 61 6.98 -8.01 31.66
C GLU A 61 6.26 -8.15 30.31
N CYS A 62 5.53 -9.26 30.11
CA CYS A 62 4.73 -9.41 28.90
C CYS A 62 3.33 -8.83 29.11
N LYS A 63 3.00 -7.77 28.38
CA LYS A 63 1.66 -7.16 28.38
C LYS A 63 0.72 -7.93 27.46
N HIS A 64 0.31 -9.13 27.86
CA HIS A 64 -0.71 -9.87 27.12
C HIS A 64 -2.10 -9.65 27.74
N PRO A 65 -3.16 -9.32 26.96
CA PRO A 65 -4.46 -8.94 27.50
C PRO A 65 -5.18 -10.06 28.25
N LEU A 66 -4.91 -11.32 27.92
CA LEU A 66 -5.65 -12.47 28.47
C LEU A 66 -4.82 -13.36 29.42
N LYS A 67 -3.50 -13.28 29.40
CA LYS A 67 -2.62 -14.20 30.14
C LYS A 67 -1.45 -13.46 30.77
N ASN A 68 -1.23 -13.76 32.05
CA ASN A 68 0.01 -13.41 32.74
C ASN A 68 0.90 -14.65 32.80
N ALA A 69 1.71 -14.85 31.79
CA ALA A 69 2.62 -15.96 31.68
C ALA A 69 4.07 -15.47 31.62
N LYS A 70 4.98 -16.25 32.19
CA LYS A 70 6.43 -15.96 32.22
C LYS A 70 7.16 -16.48 30.99
N VAL A 71 6.72 -17.60 30.43
CA VAL A 71 7.34 -18.27 29.29
C VAL A 71 6.46 -18.14 28.07
N TRP A 72 7.03 -17.63 26.99
CA TRP A 72 6.31 -17.32 25.77
C TRP A 72 6.92 -18.02 24.56
N PRO A 73 6.09 -18.63 23.68
CA PRO A 73 6.54 -19.13 22.39
C PRO A 73 7.00 -17.99 21.49
N LEU A 74 7.96 -18.25 20.63
CA LEU A 74 8.34 -17.34 19.56
C LEU A 74 7.57 -17.63 18.27
N LEU A 75 7.57 -16.66 17.36
CA LEU A 75 6.80 -16.66 16.13
C LEU A 75 6.81 -18.01 15.38
N ASN A 76 7.98 -18.59 15.17
CA ASN A 76 8.08 -19.82 14.39
C ASN A 76 7.45 -21.04 15.07
N PHE A 77 7.32 -21.04 16.39
CA PHE A 77 6.66 -22.10 17.11
C PHE A 77 5.14 -21.88 17.17
N ASN A 78 4.69 -20.71 17.63
CA ASN A 78 3.24 -20.48 17.79
C ASN A 78 2.51 -20.48 16.45
N SER A 79 3.05 -19.80 15.40
CA SER A 79 2.40 -19.80 14.11
C SER A 79 2.33 -21.19 13.46
N ALA A 80 3.32 -22.05 13.69
CA ALA A 80 3.27 -23.44 13.21
C ALA A 80 2.14 -24.25 13.89
N ILE A 81 1.92 -24.05 15.19
CA ILE A 81 0.81 -24.69 15.92
C ILE A 81 -0.52 -24.13 15.46
N ASP A 82 -0.62 -22.79 15.35
CA ASP A 82 -1.86 -22.12 14.92
C ASP A 82 -2.25 -22.54 13.49
N ASP A 83 -1.27 -22.60 12.56
CA ASP A 83 -1.51 -23.05 11.19
C ASP A 83 -2.04 -24.50 11.14
N HIS A 84 -1.54 -25.39 12.00
CA HIS A 84 -2.02 -26.77 12.10
C HIS A 84 -3.44 -26.84 12.69
N GLU A 85 -3.66 -26.19 13.83
CA GLU A 85 -4.96 -26.20 14.53
C GLU A 85 -6.08 -25.56 13.67
N LEU A 86 -5.75 -24.50 12.94
CA LEU A 86 -6.67 -23.83 12.00
C LEU A 86 -6.80 -24.56 10.66
N LYS A 87 -6.09 -25.67 10.46
CA LYS A 87 -6.11 -26.47 9.22
C LYS A 87 -5.72 -25.67 7.98
N VAL A 88 -4.72 -24.81 8.11
CA VAL A 88 -4.19 -24.02 7.00
C VAL A 88 -3.60 -24.97 5.96
N THR A 89 -4.04 -24.82 4.71
CA THR A 89 -3.59 -25.64 3.60
C THR A 89 -2.51 -24.95 2.77
N HIS A 90 -2.55 -23.63 2.69
CA HIS A 90 -1.64 -22.80 1.89
C HIS A 90 -1.19 -21.60 2.69
N ILE A 91 0.11 -21.30 2.65
CA ILE A 91 0.74 -20.16 3.29
C ILE A 91 1.28 -19.24 2.20
N VAL A 92 0.89 -17.96 2.23
CA VAL A 92 1.50 -16.90 1.41
C VAL A 92 2.28 -15.98 2.35
N ARG A 93 3.58 -15.90 2.18
CA ARG A 93 4.44 -15.08 3.06
C ARG A 93 5.47 -14.27 2.29
N GLY A 94 5.97 -13.21 2.93
CA GLY A 94 7.09 -12.44 2.41
C GLY A 94 8.35 -13.30 2.29
N ILE A 95 9.11 -13.11 1.23
CA ILE A 95 10.37 -13.86 0.98
C ILE A 95 11.39 -13.68 2.12
N ASP A 96 11.36 -12.55 2.81
CA ASP A 96 12.20 -12.28 3.99
C ASP A 96 11.91 -13.21 5.19
N LEU A 97 10.76 -13.90 5.16
CA LEU A 97 10.36 -14.90 6.15
C LEU A 97 10.57 -16.36 5.68
N ALA A 98 11.25 -16.59 4.56
CA ALA A 98 11.48 -17.95 4.02
C ALA A 98 12.15 -18.89 5.03
N VAL A 99 13.08 -18.37 5.86
CA VAL A 99 13.74 -19.13 6.93
C VAL A 99 12.74 -19.72 7.94
N SER A 100 11.56 -19.09 8.08
CA SER A 100 10.53 -19.62 8.98
C SER A 100 9.98 -20.96 8.52
N ASP A 101 9.90 -21.20 7.20
CA ASP A 101 9.48 -22.49 6.65
C ASP A 101 10.42 -23.60 7.06
N ASP A 102 11.73 -23.38 6.88
CA ASP A 102 12.73 -24.37 7.23
C ASP A 102 12.65 -24.73 8.72
N ARG A 103 12.48 -23.72 9.58
CA ARG A 103 12.30 -23.91 11.03
C ARG A 103 11.04 -24.67 11.37
N GLN A 104 9.91 -24.31 10.77
CA GLN A 104 8.60 -24.90 11.04
C GLN A 104 8.52 -26.34 10.53
N ARG A 105 9.18 -26.67 9.41
CA ARG A 105 9.25 -28.05 8.89
C ARG A 105 9.87 -29.02 9.90
N TYR A 106 10.86 -28.60 10.68
CA TYR A 106 11.39 -29.43 11.77
C TYR A 106 10.33 -29.73 12.84
N LEU A 107 9.54 -28.71 13.24
CA LEU A 107 8.46 -28.90 14.22
C LEU A 107 7.39 -29.85 13.68
N TYR A 108 6.94 -29.63 12.46
CA TYR A 108 5.97 -30.50 11.79
C TYR A 108 6.47 -31.93 11.67
N GLY A 109 7.76 -32.12 11.33
CA GLY A 109 8.38 -33.42 11.29
C GLY A 109 8.39 -34.14 12.65
N TYR A 110 8.70 -33.44 13.73
CA TYR A 110 8.65 -34.00 15.09
C TYR A 110 7.26 -34.42 15.53
N LEU A 111 6.22 -33.68 15.08
CA LEU A 111 4.82 -33.94 15.43
C LEU A 111 4.12 -34.90 14.45
N GLY A 112 4.81 -35.32 13.38
CA GLY A 112 4.23 -36.19 12.35
C GLY A 112 3.16 -35.49 11.51
N TRP A 113 3.21 -34.14 11.40
CA TRP A 113 2.25 -33.36 10.68
C TRP A 113 2.68 -33.10 9.24
N LYS A 114 1.69 -32.92 8.34
CA LYS A 114 1.95 -32.50 6.97
C LYS A 114 2.06 -30.97 6.92
N TYR A 115 3.21 -30.45 6.44
CA TYR A 115 3.42 -29.01 6.30
C TYR A 115 2.58 -28.42 5.17
N PRO A 116 1.96 -27.23 5.36
CA PRO A 116 1.20 -26.54 4.33
C PRO A 116 2.02 -26.21 3.10
N GLU A 117 1.37 -26.07 1.94
CA GLU A 117 2.02 -25.55 0.74
C GLU A 117 2.36 -24.07 0.93
N THR A 118 3.61 -23.69 0.65
CA THR A 118 4.05 -22.32 0.88
C THR A 118 4.47 -21.63 -0.41
N THR A 119 3.95 -20.43 -0.60
CA THR A 119 4.31 -19.53 -1.69
C THR A 119 4.87 -18.23 -1.13
N TYR A 120 5.84 -17.65 -1.85
CA TYR A 120 6.51 -16.43 -1.41
C TYR A 120 6.15 -15.23 -2.27
N ASN A 121 6.12 -14.07 -1.64
CA ASN A 121 5.94 -12.79 -2.30
C ASN A 121 7.02 -11.79 -1.87
N GLY A 122 7.54 -11.03 -2.80
CA GLY A 122 8.41 -9.89 -2.54
C GLY A 122 7.63 -8.70 -1.98
N LYS A 123 8.34 -7.65 -1.63
CA LYS A 123 7.73 -6.40 -1.15
C LYS A 123 7.16 -5.61 -2.32
N LEU A 124 6.01 -5.00 -2.09
CA LEU A 124 5.40 -4.05 -3.01
C LEU A 124 5.62 -2.63 -2.47
N PHE A 125 6.36 -1.83 -3.20
CA PHE A 125 6.58 -0.42 -2.87
C PHE A 125 5.67 0.45 -3.73
N VAL A 126 4.80 1.20 -3.08
CA VAL A 126 3.95 2.22 -3.70
C VAL A 126 4.42 3.56 -3.18
N SER A 127 4.84 4.47 -4.03
CA SER A 127 5.53 5.71 -3.67
C SER A 127 7.04 5.56 -3.41
N GLY A 128 7.73 6.70 -3.22
CA GLY A 128 9.18 6.73 -2.94
C GLY A 128 9.59 6.32 -1.53
N ILE A 129 8.64 6.24 -0.57
CA ILE A 129 8.91 5.91 0.83
C ILE A 129 8.91 4.40 1.01
N LYS A 130 10.06 3.83 1.37
CA LYS A 130 10.30 2.38 1.32
C LYS A 130 10.03 1.63 2.61
N SER A 131 9.87 2.32 3.74
CA SER A 131 9.66 1.65 5.02
C SER A 131 8.70 2.41 5.93
N THR A 132 7.98 1.65 6.78
CA THR A 132 7.13 2.21 7.83
C THR A 132 7.94 3.00 8.86
N SER A 133 9.17 2.60 9.13
CA SER A 133 10.06 3.32 10.06
C SER A 133 10.50 4.67 9.51
N GLU A 134 10.70 4.79 8.21
CA GLU A 134 10.98 6.06 7.52
C GLU A 134 9.76 6.98 7.58
N ALA A 135 8.58 6.46 7.22
CA ALA A 135 7.32 7.20 7.31
C ALA A 135 7.04 7.69 8.74
N ASP A 136 7.26 6.84 9.76
CA ASP A 136 7.08 7.22 11.17
C ASP A 136 8.00 8.38 11.59
N LYS A 137 9.26 8.38 11.15
CA LYS A 137 10.18 9.49 11.38
C LYS A 137 9.70 10.79 10.73
N MET A 138 9.25 10.72 9.48
CA MET A 138 8.76 11.88 8.74
C MET A 138 7.47 12.46 9.36
N ILE A 139 6.58 11.58 9.88
CA ILE A 139 5.40 12.01 10.63
C ILE A 139 5.79 12.70 11.95
N LYS A 140 6.72 12.11 12.69
CA LYS A 140 7.20 12.67 13.96
C LYS A 140 7.94 13.99 13.78
N SER A 141 8.62 14.21 12.66
CA SER A 141 9.28 15.47 12.32
C SER A 141 8.33 16.53 11.76
N GLY A 142 7.06 16.20 11.49
CA GLY A 142 6.09 17.12 10.89
C GLY A 142 6.24 17.30 9.37
N GLU A 143 7.06 16.48 8.69
CA GLU A 143 7.20 16.49 7.23
C GLU A 143 5.98 15.86 6.56
N LEU A 144 5.35 14.86 7.19
CA LEU A 144 4.08 14.24 6.78
C LEU A 144 3.01 14.51 7.83
N ASP A 145 1.78 14.74 7.38
CA ASP A 145 0.64 15.06 8.25
C ASP A 145 0.15 13.86 9.09
N GLY A 146 0.44 12.64 8.64
CA GLY A 146 0.02 11.41 9.30
C GLY A 146 0.07 10.20 8.38
N TRP A 147 -0.41 9.06 8.86
CA TRP A 147 -0.44 7.81 8.09
C TRP A 147 -1.39 7.82 6.89
N ASP A 148 -2.28 8.80 6.81
CA ASP A 148 -3.18 9.04 5.69
C ASP A 148 -2.68 10.13 4.73
N ASP A 149 -1.45 10.62 4.93
CA ASP A 149 -0.85 11.61 4.04
C ASP A 149 -0.84 11.09 2.59
N PRO A 150 -1.40 11.85 1.62
CA PRO A 150 -1.52 11.40 0.23
C PRO A 150 -0.20 11.02 -0.45
N ARG A 151 0.93 11.41 0.09
CA ARG A 151 2.27 11.06 -0.41
C ARG A 151 2.69 9.64 -0.06
N LEU A 152 2.01 9.01 0.92
CA LEU A 152 2.27 7.65 1.35
C LEU A 152 1.57 6.61 0.48
N GLY A 153 2.13 5.39 0.44
CA GLY A 153 1.52 4.20 -0.18
C GLY A 153 0.63 3.38 0.77
N THR A 154 0.21 3.93 1.91
CA THR A 154 -0.67 3.24 2.86
C THR A 154 -2.08 3.12 2.31
N LEU A 155 -2.84 2.11 2.75
CA LEU A 155 -4.25 1.98 2.37
C LEU A 155 -5.09 3.19 2.79
N MET A 156 -4.75 3.83 3.91
CA MET A 156 -5.41 5.06 4.37
C MET A 156 -5.14 6.22 3.40
N ALA A 157 -3.90 6.40 2.97
CA ALA A 157 -3.52 7.41 2.00
C ALA A 157 -4.17 7.14 0.63
N LEU A 158 -4.16 5.90 0.15
CA LEU A 158 -4.84 5.51 -1.09
C LEU A 158 -6.34 5.80 -1.02
N LYS A 159 -7.00 5.49 0.09
CA LYS A 159 -8.42 5.82 0.33
C LYS A 159 -8.64 7.34 0.26
N LYS A 160 -7.79 8.13 0.91
CA LYS A 160 -7.87 9.60 0.90
C LYS A 160 -7.67 10.17 -0.51
N ARG A 161 -6.82 9.55 -1.33
CA ARG A 161 -6.64 9.87 -2.76
C ARG A 161 -7.81 9.43 -3.64
N GLY A 162 -8.80 8.71 -3.11
CA GLY A 162 -9.97 8.24 -3.86
C GLY A 162 -9.79 6.91 -4.59
N PHE A 163 -8.77 6.12 -4.26
CA PHE A 163 -8.65 4.76 -4.78
C PHE A 163 -9.73 3.86 -4.22
N LYS A 164 -10.34 3.06 -5.10
CA LYS A 164 -11.34 2.06 -4.73
C LYS A 164 -10.69 0.74 -4.35
N PRO A 165 -11.21 0.02 -3.33
CA PRO A 165 -10.65 -1.27 -2.93
C PRO A 165 -10.59 -2.28 -4.08
N GLU A 166 -11.60 -2.28 -4.95
CA GLU A 166 -11.69 -3.17 -6.09
C GLU A 166 -10.57 -2.93 -7.11
N ALA A 167 -10.13 -1.67 -7.26
CA ALA A 167 -9.00 -1.31 -8.13
C ALA A 167 -7.69 -1.88 -7.58
N ILE A 168 -7.49 -1.77 -6.26
CA ILE A 168 -6.31 -2.30 -5.58
C ILE A 168 -6.30 -3.83 -5.68
N SER A 169 -7.43 -4.48 -5.39
CA SER A 169 -7.56 -5.94 -5.46
C SER A 169 -7.30 -6.46 -6.87
N LYS A 170 -7.88 -5.82 -7.90
CA LYS A 170 -7.66 -6.20 -9.30
C LYS A 170 -6.20 -6.05 -9.69
N PHE A 171 -5.58 -4.93 -9.31
CA PHE A 171 -4.15 -4.69 -9.58
C PHE A 171 -3.26 -5.76 -8.93
N ILE A 172 -3.47 -6.08 -7.64
CA ILE A 172 -2.69 -7.11 -6.94
C ILE A 172 -2.90 -8.49 -7.55
N PHE A 173 -4.13 -8.81 -7.94
CA PHE A 173 -4.46 -10.10 -8.57
C PHE A 173 -3.75 -10.27 -9.92
N GLU A 174 -3.75 -9.24 -10.77
CA GLU A 174 -3.08 -9.26 -12.07
C GLU A 174 -1.55 -9.24 -11.94
N LEU A 175 -1.02 -8.59 -10.90
CA LEU A 175 0.41 -8.62 -10.59
C LEU A 175 0.89 -10.03 -10.24
N GLY A 176 0.03 -10.83 -9.60
CA GLY A 176 0.33 -12.18 -9.15
C GLY A 176 1.39 -12.26 -8.06
N LEU A 177 1.81 -13.49 -7.74
CA LEU A 177 2.85 -13.75 -6.76
C LEU A 177 4.23 -13.66 -7.42
N ASN A 178 5.10 -12.81 -6.88
CA ASN A 178 6.47 -12.63 -7.37
C ASN A 178 7.44 -12.56 -6.17
N LYS A 179 8.50 -13.36 -6.23
CA LYS A 179 9.52 -13.37 -5.17
C LYS A 179 10.39 -12.11 -5.13
N GLY A 180 10.48 -11.39 -6.25
CA GLY A 180 11.22 -10.12 -6.33
C GLY A 180 10.43 -8.95 -5.77
N ASP A 181 11.13 -7.94 -5.28
CA ASP A 181 10.52 -6.68 -4.87
C ASP A 181 10.04 -5.88 -6.11
N ILE A 182 8.87 -5.28 -6.00
CA ILE A 182 8.23 -4.56 -7.10
C ILE A 182 7.98 -3.10 -6.69
N ASN A 183 8.42 -2.18 -7.54
CA ASN A 183 8.10 -0.76 -7.39
C ASN A 183 6.95 -0.40 -8.32
N VAL A 184 5.90 0.18 -7.77
CA VAL A 184 4.70 0.61 -8.49
C VAL A 184 4.54 2.11 -8.36
N SER A 185 4.34 2.78 -9.49
CA SER A 185 3.96 4.20 -9.48
C SER A 185 2.46 4.36 -9.12
N PHE A 186 2.11 5.52 -8.58
CA PHE A 186 0.71 5.88 -8.41
C PHE A 186 -0.07 5.87 -9.73
N ASP A 187 0.57 6.21 -10.83
CA ASP A 187 -0.08 6.25 -12.16
C ASP A 187 -0.50 4.85 -12.63
N ASN A 188 0.33 3.83 -12.37
CA ASN A 188 -0.04 2.45 -12.69
C ASN A 188 -1.32 2.04 -11.94
N LEU A 189 -1.36 2.29 -10.62
CA LEU A 189 -2.53 1.98 -9.82
C LEU A 189 -3.74 2.86 -10.20
N ALA A 190 -3.51 4.13 -10.55
CA ALA A 190 -4.55 5.05 -11.01
C ALA A 190 -5.23 4.59 -12.30
N ALA A 191 -4.51 3.92 -13.20
CA ALA A 191 -5.10 3.36 -14.42
C ALA A 191 -6.20 2.34 -14.11
N TYR A 192 -6.00 1.47 -13.12
CA TYR A 192 -7.02 0.53 -12.64
C TYR A 192 -8.19 1.24 -11.97
N ASN A 193 -7.88 2.23 -11.12
CA ASN A 193 -8.89 3.01 -10.43
C ASN A 193 -9.80 3.78 -11.41
N LYS A 194 -9.20 4.37 -12.44
CA LYS A 194 -9.92 5.09 -13.49
C LYS A 194 -10.99 4.23 -14.15
N GLN A 195 -10.72 2.96 -14.47
CA GLN A 195 -11.68 2.04 -15.09
C GLN A 195 -12.97 1.87 -14.25
N ILE A 196 -12.84 1.97 -12.92
CA ILE A 196 -13.96 1.83 -11.98
C ILE A 196 -14.65 3.17 -11.78
N VAL A 197 -13.87 4.22 -11.49
CA VAL A 197 -14.37 5.54 -11.10
C VAL A 197 -14.99 6.27 -12.30
N ASP A 198 -14.46 6.08 -13.50
CA ASP A 198 -14.89 6.77 -14.71
C ASP A 198 -16.38 6.60 -15.01
N LYS A 199 -16.93 5.43 -14.71
CA LYS A 199 -18.36 5.13 -14.91
C LYS A 199 -19.29 5.81 -13.91
N THR A 200 -18.78 6.18 -12.75
CA THR A 200 -19.61 6.63 -11.61
C THR A 200 -19.32 8.04 -11.13
N ALA A 201 -18.17 8.60 -11.46
CA ALA A 201 -17.76 9.92 -10.99
C ALA A 201 -18.32 11.05 -11.85
N ASN A 202 -18.70 12.15 -11.21
CA ASN A 202 -18.95 13.38 -11.92
C ASN A 202 -17.64 13.98 -12.39
N ARG A 203 -17.61 14.53 -13.59
CA ARG A 203 -16.44 15.19 -14.17
C ARG A 203 -16.49 16.69 -13.96
N TYR A 204 -15.41 17.23 -13.43
CA TYR A 204 -15.24 18.65 -13.17
C TYR A 204 -14.02 19.18 -13.90
N PHE A 205 -14.03 20.46 -14.26
CA PHE A 205 -12.83 21.15 -14.68
C PHE A 205 -12.08 21.62 -13.44
N PHE A 206 -10.80 21.34 -13.42
CA PHE A 206 -9.86 21.81 -12.41
C PHE A 206 -8.72 22.54 -13.13
N VAL A 207 -8.42 23.73 -12.64
CA VAL A 207 -7.34 24.57 -13.16
C VAL A 207 -6.38 24.87 -12.02
N ASP A 208 -5.26 24.14 -11.97
CA ASP A 208 -4.17 24.39 -11.04
C ASP A 208 -3.29 25.54 -11.55
N ASN A 209 -2.70 26.32 -10.65
CA ASN A 209 -1.87 27.49 -10.97
C ASN A 209 -2.57 28.43 -12.00
N PRO A 210 -3.77 28.92 -11.70
CA PRO A 210 -4.65 29.56 -12.67
C PRO A 210 -4.07 30.87 -13.22
N VAL A 211 -4.04 30.98 -14.52
CA VAL A 211 -3.71 32.23 -15.25
C VAL A 211 -5.00 32.85 -15.77
N LYS A 212 -5.27 34.08 -15.38
CA LYS A 212 -6.44 34.82 -15.91
C LYS A 212 -6.15 35.27 -17.32
N ILE A 213 -7.10 34.98 -18.22
CA ILE A 213 -7.07 35.46 -19.61
C ILE A 213 -8.37 36.24 -19.91
N GLU A 214 -8.27 37.23 -20.77
CA GLU A 214 -9.39 37.91 -21.41
C GLU A 214 -9.42 37.54 -22.89
N VAL A 215 -10.55 37.03 -23.34
CA VAL A 215 -10.76 36.65 -24.74
C VAL A 215 -11.57 37.77 -25.40
N ARG A 216 -10.90 38.52 -26.28
CA ARG A 216 -11.55 39.62 -27.05
C ARG A 216 -12.62 39.08 -27.98
N ASP A 217 -13.68 39.81 -28.14
CA ASP A 217 -14.82 39.49 -29.00
C ASP A 217 -15.54 38.17 -28.61
N ALA A 218 -15.33 37.71 -27.38
CA ALA A 218 -15.98 36.50 -26.89
C ALA A 218 -17.50 36.72 -26.70
N PRO A 219 -18.34 35.84 -27.23
CA PRO A 219 -19.78 35.94 -27.01
C PRO A 219 -20.12 35.65 -25.53
N LYS A 220 -21.11 36.39 -25.00
CA LYS A 220 -21.72 36.05 -23.70
C LYS A 220 -22.62 34.84 -23.90
N LEU A 221 -22.30 33.75 -23.24
CA LEU A 221 -23.01 32.48 -23.41
C LEU A 221 -23.40 31.88 -22.06
N GLU A 222 -24.59 31.31 -22.01
CA GLU A 222 -24.97 30.35 -21.00
C GLU A 222 -24.60 28.94 -21.50
N ILE A 223 -23.74 28.28 -20.78
CA ILE A 223 -23.22 26.93 -21.14
C ILE A 223 -23.75 25.89 -20.15
N LYS A 224 -24.28 24.81 -20.68
CA LYS A 224 -24.64 23.59 -19.91
C LYS A 224 -23.61 22.51 -20.19
N GLN A 225 -22.85 22.16 -19.18
CA GLN A 225 -21.93 21.05 -19.26
C GLN A 225 -22.45 19.82 -18.48
N PRO A 226 -22.56 18.65 -19.10
CA PRO A 226 -23.00 17.47 -18.40
C PRO A 226 -22.00 17.10 -17.29
N LEU A 227 -22.51 16.60 -16.17
CA LEU A 227 -21.68 16.05 -15.10
C LEU A 227 -20.97 14.76 -15.53
N HIS A 228 -21.55 14.06 -16.51
CA HIS A 228 -20.92 12.92 -17.16
C HIS A 228 -21.26 12.90 -18.66
N PRO A 229 -20.31 12.71 -19.58
CA PRO A 229 -20.57 12.79 -21.01
C PRO A 229 -21.53 11.69 -21.51
N ASP A 230 -21.40 10.47 -20.96
CA ASP A 230 -22.14 9.29 -21.37
C ASP A 230 -23.42 9.07 -20.54
N ASP A 231 -23.67 9.90 -19.51
CA ASP A 231 -24.83 9.79 -18.64
C ASP A 231 -25.41 11.17 -18.31
N THR A 232 -26.24 11.69 -19.20
CA THR A 232 -26.90 12.99 -19.06
C THR A 232 -27.94 13.05 -17.93
N LYS A 233 -28.42 11.88 -17.42
CA LYS A 233 -29.36 11.81 -16.29
C LYS A 233 -28.74 12.30 -14.98
N ARG A 234 -27.42 12.37 -14.89
CA ARG A 234 -26.68 12.88 -13.73
C ARG A 234 -26.77 14.39 -13.56
N GLY A 235 -27.31 15.09 -14.58
CA GLY A 235 -27.48 16.53 -14.54
C GLY A 235 -26.37 17.31 -15.23
N PHE A 236 -26.44 18.64 -15.07
CA PHE A 236 -25.58 19.58 -15.78
C PHE A 236 -25.06 20.63 -14.81
N ARG A 237 -23.91 21.21 -15.10
CA ARG A 237 -23.43 22.47 -14.55
C ARG A 237 -23.74 23.57 -15.54
N ARG A 238 -24.14 24.74 -15.03
CA ARG A 238 -24.37 25.92 -15.83
C ARG A 238 -23.30 26.96 -15.56
N PHE A 239 -22.80 27.56 -16.59
CA PHE A 239 -21.83 28.65 -16.53
C PHE A 239 -22.28 29.81 -17.40
N ASN A 240 -22.15 31.06 -16.88
CA ASN A 240 -22.27 32.26 -17.66
C ASN A 240 -20.89 32.77 -18.01
N THR A 241 -20.62 33.02 -19.29
CA THR A 241 -19.33 33.52 -19.76
C THR A 241 -19.39 34.97 -20.12
N ASN A 242 -18.34 35.72 -19.76
CA ASN A 242 -18.19 37.13 -20.03
C ASN A 242 -16.88 37.49 -20.72
N GLY A 243 -16.21 36.50 -21.32
CA GLY A 243 -14.91 36.69 -21.96
C GLY A 243 -13.71 36.55 -21.05
N ASN A 244 -13.90 36.46 -19.73
CA ASN A 244 -12.81 36.26 -18.76
C ASN A 244 -12.78 34.83 -18.24
N PHE A 245 -11.60 34.21 -18.30
CA PHE A 245 -11.41 32.79 -17.91
C PHE A 245 -10.13 32.61 -17.12
N TYR A 246 -10.10 31.55 -16.30
CA TYR A 246 -8.86 31.00 -15.77
C TYR A 246 -8.50 29.71 -16.52
N ILE A 247 -7.23 29.59 -16.91
CA ILE A 247 -6.65 28.43 -17.58
C ILE A 247 -5.32 28.08 -16.93
N LYS A 248 -4.81 26.85 -17.12
CA LYS A 248 -3.57 26.40 -16.50
C LYS A 248 -2.33 27.05 -17.11
N ASP A 249 -2.28 27.12 -18.45
CA ASP A 249 -1.07 27.52 -19.16
C ASP A 249 -1.24 28.88 -19.85
N LYS A 250 -0.14 29.60 -20.03
CA LYS A 250 -0.11 30.79 -20.86
C LYS A 250 -0.33 30.42 -22.32
N LEU A 251 -1.17 31.17 -22.99
CA LEU A 251 -1.41 30.99 -24.43
C LEU A 251 -0.17 31.37 -25.24
N THR A 252 0.24 30.49 -26.14
CA THR A 252 1.32 30.77 -27.08
C THR A 252 0.75 31.49 -28.30
N ILE A 253 1.44 32.51 -28.76
CA ILE A 253 1.10 33.27 -29.99
C ILE A 253 1.03 32.31 -31.18
N LEU A 254 0.09 32.55 -32.09
CA LEU A 254 -0.17 31.81 -33.33
C LEU A 254 -0.81 30.40 -33.15
N LYS A 255 -0.82 29.82 -31.96
CA LYS A 255 -1.49 28.53 -31.72
C LYS A 255 -3.00 28.73 -31.61
N MET A 256 -3.74 27.73 -32.13
CA MET A 256 -5.18 27.61 -31.91
C MET A 256 -5.44 26.85 -30.63
N TYR A 257 -6.34 27.33 -29.81
CA TYR A 257 -6.80 26.67 -28.59
C TYR A 257 -8.31 26.53 -28.60
N ARG A 258 -8.80 25.43 -27.99
CA ARG A 258 -10.21 25.24 -27.74
C ARG A 258 -10.47 25.18 -26.26
N LEU A 259 -11.23 26.11 -25.75
CA LEU A 259 -11.85 26.00 -24.43
C LEU A 259 -12.89 24.86 -24.50
N ILE A 260 -12.64 23.75 -23.81
CA ILE A 260 -13.42 22.50 -23.96
C ILE A 260 -14.91 22.76 -23.73
N GLY A 261 -15.75 22.37 -24.73
CA GLY A 261 -17.20 22.57 -24.67
C GLY A 261 -17.65 24.01 -24.85
N LEU A 262 -16.75 24.95 -25.20
CA LEU A 262 -17.08 26.37 -25.35
C LEU A 262 -16.83 26.86 -26.77
N PHE A 263 -15.61 27.31 -27.09
CA PHE A 263 -15.27 27.89 -28.39
C PHE A 263 -13.74 27.84 -28.66
N ASN A 264 -13.38 28.20 -29.89
CA ASN A 264 -11.99 28.28 -30.32
C ASN A 264 -11.44 29.69 -30.16
N ILE A 265 -10.18 29.82 -29.77
CA ILE A 265 -9.46 31.07 -29.59
C ILE A 265 -8.07 31.03 -30.27
N ARG A 266 -7.64 32.18 -30.76
CA ARG A 266 -6.30 32.40 -31.30
C ARG A 266 -5.81 33.78 -30.92
N ASN A 267 -4.58 33.91 -30.45
CA ASN A 267 -4.00 35.19 -30.02
C ASN A 267 -4.88 35.97 -29.02
N GLY A 268 -5.56 35.26 -28.09
CA GLY A 268 -6.47 35.88 -27.12
C GLY A 268 -7.75 36.48 -27.75
N LYS A 269 -8.14 36.05 -28.94
CA LYS A 269 -9.37 36.49 -29.63
C LYS A 269 -10.25 35.29 -29.95
N TYR A 270 -11.57 35.47 -29.84
CA TYR A 270 -12.57 34.51 -30.28
C TYR A 270 -12.45 34.25 -31.80
N VAL A 271 -12.57 32.97 -32.19
CA VAL A 271 -12.52 32.56 -33.62
C VAL A 271 -13.85 31.96 -34.07
N SER A 272 -14.28 30.86 -33.41
CA SER A 272 -15.53 30.18 -33.77
C SER A 272 -16.06 29.35 -32.62
N ARG A 273 -17.35 29.03 -32.65
CA ARG A 273 -17.99 28.17 -31.64
C ARG A 273 -17.88 26.68 -31.98
N GLU A 274 -17.90 26.35 -33.25
CA GLU A 274 -17.95 24.98 -33.70
C GLU A 274 -16.57 24.27 -33.53
N TYR A 275 -16.62 22.98 -33.26
CA TYR A 275 -15.43 22.15 -33.22
C TYR A 275 -15.16 21.64 -34.63
N ASP A 276 -13.96 21.92 -35.12
CA ASP A 276 -13.42 21.39 -36.36
C ASP A 276 -12.07 20.75 -36.07
N GLU A 277 -11.95 19.44 -36.29
CA GLU A 277 -10.71 18.70 -36.10
C GLU A 277 -9.59 19.21 -37.00
N LYS A 278 -9.91 19.75 -38.18
CA LYS A 278 -8.92 20.32 -39.13
C LYS A 278 -8.22 21.56 -38.56
N MET A 279 -8.81 22.23 -37.57
CA MET A 279 -8.16 23.38 -36.91
C MET A 279 -7.00 22.99 -36.00
N ASN A 280 -6.82 21.70 -35.70
CA ASN A 280 -5.78 21.17 -34.81
C ASN A 280 -5.61 22.00 -33.53
N ALA A 281 -6.72 22.36 -32.90
CA ALA A 281 -6.74 23.23 -31.73
C ALA A 281 -6.35 22.47 -30.48
N ASN A 282 -5.44 23.01 -29.68
CA ASN A 282 -5.09 22.46 -28.39
C ASN A 282 -6.27 22.57 -27.44
N LEU A 283 -6.76 21.44 -26.90
CA LEU A 283 -7.86 21.39 -25.93
C LEU A 283 -7.35 21.83 -24.57
N ILE A 284 -8.01 22.83 -23.97
CA ILE A 284 -7.68 23.32 -22.63
C ILE A 284 -8.89 23.35 -21.70
N HIS A 285 -8.66 22.99 -20.44
CA HIS A 285 -9.61 23.17 -19.37
C HIS A 285 -9.68 24.65 -18.98
N TRP A 286 -10.85 25.07 -18.59
CA TRP A 286 -11.10 26.44 -18.20
C TRP A 286 -12.17 26.54 -17.11
N VAL A 287 -12.16 27.63 -16.38
CA VAL A 287 -13.27 28.02 -15.48
C VAL A 287 -13.56 29.52 -15.69
N PRO A 288 -14.80 29.96 -15.60
CA PRO A 288 -15.14 31.39 -15.73
C PRO A 288 -14.53 32.17 -14.58
N ALA A 289 -14.03 33.37 -14.84
CA ALA A 289 -13.37 34.19 -13.82
C ALA A 289 -14.35 34.81 -12.79
N ASN A 290 -15.66 34.70 -13.02
CA ASN A 290 -16.73 35.25 -12.19
C ASN A 290 -17.35 34.28 -11.18
N ASP A 291 -17.24 32.96 -11.40
CA ASP A 291 -17.88 31.92 -10.58
C ASP A 291 -16.84 30.91 -10.08
N ASN A 292 -15.94 31.36 -9.20
CA ASN A 292 -14.85 30.49 -8.75
C ASN A 292 -15.22 29.81 -7.44
N LEU A 293 -15.29 28.49 -7.47
CA LEU A 293 -15.12 27.69 -6.27
C LEU A 293 -13.62 27.65 -5.97
N LYS A 294 -13.20 28.27 -4.88
CA LYS A 294 -11.87 28.07 -4.33
C LYS A 294 -11.86 26.69 -3.67
N ALA A 295 -10.96 25.82 -4.14
CA ALA A 295 -10.67 24.55 -3.48
C ALA A 295 -9.79 24.81 -2.24
#